data_1ae3551f60c860c4a0311e3ccf9296e4
#
_entry.id   1ae3551f60c860c4a0311e3ccf9296e4
#
_cell.length_a   1.000
_cell.length_b   1.000
_cell.length_c   1.000
_cell.angle_alpha   90.00
_cell.angle_beta   90.00
_cell.angle_gamma   90.00
#
_symmetry.space_group_name_H-M   'P 1'
#
loop_
_entity.id
_entity.type
_entity.pdbx_description
1 polymer ?
#
loop_
_entity_poly.entity_id
_entity_poly.type
_entity_poly.pdbx_seq_one_letter_code
_entity_poly.pdbx_strand_id
1 'polypeptide(L)'
;MHNETTAPAGIRLRPAGASDQPAIKQLIRDAQLNPMGLAWRRFTLAVDPAGAMIGCVQYKPHRDGSCELASLVVVRAWQRRGVAAALVHHIQQQPGPPLWLMCGRPLAPFYRQFGFLLVDDPAGMPPYFRRIQRLVGLFSRRAEHGSPLAIMHWPGPTSLPAT
;
A
#
# COMPACT_ATOMS: atom_id res chain seq x y z
N MET A 1 18.68 -15.70 -8.75
CA MET A 1 18.62 -14.44 -9.49
C MET A 1 17.67 -13.54 -8.74
N HIS A 2 18.22 -12.59 -7.99
CA HIS A 2 17.42 -11.57 -7.31
C HIS A 2 16.82 -10.69 -8.41
N ASN A 3 15.51 -10.69 -8.50
CA ASN A 3 14.78 -9.74 -9.33
C ASN A 3 14.94 -8.37 -8.64
N GLU A 4 16.05 -7.70 -8.92
CA GLU A 4 16.18 -6.29 -8.58
C GLU A 4 15.09 -5.58 -9.37
N THR A 5 14.02 -5.24 -8.66
CA THR A 5 13.03 -4.31 -9.19
C THR A 5 13.73 -2.97 -9.22
N THR A 6 14.45 -2.74 -10.29
CA THR A 6 15.14 -1.49 -10.56
C THR A 6 14.08 -0.39 -10.60
N ALA A 7 14.17 0.55 -9.68
CA ALA A 7 13.37 1.75 -9.76
C ALA A 7 13.57 2.37 -11.15
N PRO A 8 12.53 2.96 -11.76
CA PRO A 8 12.66 3.59 -13.08
C PRO A 8 13.86 4.53 -13.12
N ALA A 9 14.54 4.61 -14.26
CA ALA A 9 15.77 5.38 -14.41
C ALA A 9 15.62 6.79 -13.81
N GLY A 10 16.54 7.15 -12.92
CA GLY A 10 16.57 8.45 -12.25
C GLY A 10 15.69 8.56 -10.99
N ILE A 11 14.92 7.54 -10.61
CA ILE A 11 14.11 7.56 -9.38
C ILE A 11 14.88 6.85 -8.27
N ARG A 12 14.86 7.44 -7.08
CA ARG A 12 15.44 6.85 -5.86
C ARG A 12 14.36 6.65 -4.79
N LEU A 13 14.40 5.50 -4.15
CA LEU A 13 13.60 5.24 -2.95
C LEU A 13 14.44 5.54 -1.70
N ARG A 14 13.84 6.21 -0.71
CA ARG A 14 14.48 6.47 0.58
C ARG A 14 13.46 6.43 1.72
N PRO A 15 13.89 6.11 2.95
CA PRO A 15 13.07 6.35 4.13
C PRO A 15 12.72 7.84 4.26
N ALA A 16 11.53 8.13 4.78
CA ALA A 16 11.17 9.50 5.11
C ALA A 16 11.88 9.96 6.39
N GLY A 17 12.20 11.26 6.45
CA GLY A 17 12.69 11.94 7.63
C GLY A 17 11.60 12.80 8.29
N ALA A 18 11.87 13.33 9.48
CA ALA A 18 10.91 14.17 10.20
C ALA A 18 10.50 15.42 9.40
N SER A 19 11.42 15.99 8.62
CA SER A 19 11.16 17.15 7.76
C SER A 19 10.21 16.86 6.60
N ASP A 20 10.03 15.57 6.22
CA ASP A 20 9.11 15.19 5.15
C ASP A 20 7.64 15.12 5.61
N GLN A 21 7.38 15.13 6.92
CA GLN A 21 6.03 14.94 7.49
C GLN A 21 4.97 15.91 6.91
N PRO A 22 5.23 17.23 6.75
CA PRO A 22 4.25 18.14 6.15
C PRO A 22 3.95 17.80 4.69
N ALA A 23 4.96 17.47 3.91
CA ALA A 23 4.82 17.13 2.49
C ALA A 23 4.06 15.80 2.31
N ILE A 24 4.32 14.79 3.15
CA ILE A 24 3.56 13.54 3.17
C ILE A 24 2.08 13.82 3.45
N LYS A 25 1.77 14.60 4.49
CA LYS A 25 0.38 14.95 4.83
C LYS A 25 -0.32 15.68 3.70
N GLN A 26 0.39 16.57 3.02
CA GLN A 26 -0.18 17.31 1.88
C GLN A 26 -0.48 16.35 0.73
N LEU A 27 0.47 15.50 0.34
CA LEU A 27 0.29 14.54 -0.76
C LEU A 27 -0.89 13.59 -0.50
N ILE A 28 -1.04 13.09 0.74
CA ILE A 28 -2.14 12.22 1.14
C ILE A 28 -3.49 12.94 1.07
N ARG A 29 -3.55 14.21 1.50
CA ARG A 29 -4.78 15.04 1.39
C ARG A 29 -5.17 15.29 -0.06
N ASP A 30 -4.20 15.67 -0.89
CA ASP A 30 -4.44 15.95 -2.31
C ASP A 30 -4.93 14.71 -3.06
N ALA A 31 -4.48 13.53 -2.65
CA ALA A 31 -4.94 12.23 -3.15
C ALA A 31 -6.27 11.77 -2.53
N GLN A 32 -6.86 12.55 -1.61
CA GLN A 32 -8.11 12.22 -0.89
C GLN A 32 -8.06 10.86 -0.15
N LEU A 33 -6.89 10.47 0.33
CA LEU A 33 -6.71 9.27 1.13
C LEU A 33 -6.93 9.57 2.63
N ASN A 34 -7.06 8.48 3.41
CA ASN A 34 -7.25 8.58 4.85
C ASN A 34 -6.07 9.32 5.51
N PRO A 35 -6.30 10.48 6.15
CA PRO A 35 -5.25 11.29 6.77
C PRO A 35 -4.83 10.81 8.16
N MET A 36 -5.39 9.70 8.67
CA MET A 36 -5.12 9.22 10.02
C MET A 36 -3.90 8.28 10.06
N GLY A 37 -3.12 8.39 11.13
CA GLY A 37 -2.00 7.49 11.38
C GLY A 37 -0.79 7.71 10.46
N LEU A 38 -0.58 8.92 9.99
CA LEU A 38 0.52 9.30 9.09
C LEU A 38 1.79 9.65 9.90
N ALA A 39 2.52 8.64 10.36
CA ALA A 39 3.81 8.82 11.02
C ALA A 39 4.95 8.67 9.99
N TRP A 40 5.75 9.70 9.78
CA TRP A 40 6.83 9.70 8.78
C TRP A 40 7.76 8.49 8.87
N ARG A 41 8.04 7.99 10.09
CA ARG A 41 8.90 6.81 10.32
C ARG A 41 8.45 5.53 9.60
N ARG A 42 7.20 5.49 9.16
CA ARG A 42 6.59 4.34 8.46
C ARG A 42 6.59 4.49 6.95
N PHE A 43 7.05 5.66 6.44
CA PHE A 43 6.99 5.98 5.03
C PHE A 43 8.31 5.73 4.31
N THR A 44 8.19 5.18 3.11
CA THR A 44 9.21 5.22 2.07
C THR A 44 8.75 6.20 1.01
N LEU A 45 9.66 7.07 0.59
CA LEU A 45 9.43 8.09 -0.44
C LEU A 45 10.12 7.68 -1.73
N ALA A 46 9.46 7.95 -2.84
CA ALA A 46 10.09 8.01 -4.15
C ALA A 46 10.45 9.47 -4.44
N VAL A 47 11.69 9.71 -4.82
CA VAL A 47 12.18 11.05 -5.16
C VAL A 47 12.78 11.05 -6.57
N ASP A 48 12.60 12.16 -7.26
CA ASP A 48 13.18 12.39 -8.58
C ASP A 48 14.68 12.75 -8.50
N PRO A 49 15.38 12.93 -9.63
CA PRO A 49 16.79 13.30 -9.63
C PRO A 49 17.09 14.62 -8.93
N ALA A 50 16.12 15.53 -8.87
CA ALA A 50 16.25 16.82 -8.16
C ALA A 50 15.99 16.69 -6.66
N GLY A 51 15.58 15.49 -6.18
CA GLY A 51 15.26 15.24 -4.78
C GLY A 51 13.83 15.57 -4.38
N ALA A 52 12.97 15.96 -5.32
CA ALA A 52 11.57 16.24 -5.05
C ALA A 52 10.78 14.94 -4.80
N MET A 53 9.88 14.94 -3.82
CA MET A 53 9.00 13.81 -3.52
C MET A 53 7.96 13.64 -4.64
N ILE A 54 7.98 12.49 -5.30
CA ILE A 54 7.09 12.14 -6.40
C ILE A 54 6.10 11.02 -6.07
N GLY A 55 6.27 10.41 -4.90
CA GLY A 55 5.37 9.39 -4.39
C GLY A 55 5.76 8.92 -3.00
N CYS A 56 4.87 8.22 -2.34
CA CYS A 56 5.11 7.63 -1.04
C CYS A 56 4.30 6.35 -0.84
N VAL A 57 4.72 5.55 0.12
CA VAL A 57 4.00 4.38 0.63
C VAL A 57 4.31 4.22 2.12
N GLN A 58 3.35 3.68 2.87
CA GLN A 58 3.50 3.41 4.30
C GLN A 58 3.53 1.91 4.57
N TYR A 59 4.51 1.44 5.36
CA TYR A 59 4.48 0.14 6.03
C TYR A 59 3.88 0.34 7.43
N LYS A 60 2.65 -0.11 7.64
CA LYS A 60 1.88 0.21 8.83
C LYS A 60 1.59 -1.04 9.67
N PRO A 61 2.31 -1.22 10.80
CA PRO A 61 2.01 -2.30 11.73
C PRO A 61 0.75 -1.96 12.54
N HIS A 62 -0.07 -2.97 12.82
CA HIS A 62 -1.26 -2.91 13.65
C HIS A 62 -1.05 -3.64 14.98
N ARG A 63 -1.88 -3.33 15.98
CA ARG A 63 -1.78 -3.92 17.32
C ARG A 63 -2.08 -5.42 17.36
N ASP A 64 -2.78 -5.94 16.37
CA ASP A 64 -3.09 -7.36 16.22
C ASP A 64 -1.97 -8.16 15.53
N GLY A 65 -0.81 -7.55 15.28
CA GLY A 65 0.34 -8.16 14.64
C GLY A 65 0.29 -8.17 13.11
N SER A 66 -0.80 -7.73 12.50
CA SER A 66 -0.87 -7.58 11.05
C SER A 66 -0.09 -6.36 10.56
N CYS A 67 0.36 -6.39 9.31
CA CYS A 67 1.04 -5.28 8.65
C CYS A 67 0.29 -4.89 7.38
N GLU A 68 0.19 -3.59 7.16
CA GLU A 68 -0.56 -3.01 6.04
C GLU A 68 0.37 -2.22 5.12
N LEU A 69 0.27 -2.49 3.81
CA LEU A 69 0.71 -1.55 2.78
C LEU A 69 -0.37 -0.48 2.66
N ALA A 70 -0.07 0.72 3.10
CA ALA A 70 -1.02 1.82 3.17
C ALA A 70 -0.50 3.07 2.48
N SER A 71 -1.40 3.99 2.17
CA SER A 71 -1.07 5.36 1.72
C SER A 71 -0.14 5.39 0.48
N LEU A 72 -0.33 4.46 -0.45
CA LEU A 72 0.39 4.46 -1.72
C LEU A 72 -0.12 5.60 -2.61
N VAL A 73 0.72 6.57 -2.88
CA VAL A 73 0.42 7.70 -3.75
C VAL A 73 1.60 7.99 -4.66
N VAL A 74 1.30 8.32 -5.92
CA VAL A 74 2.27 8.85 -6.89
C VAL A 74 1.68 10.11 -7.50
N VAL A 75 2.45 11.20 -7.54
CA VAL A 75 2.02 12.45 -8.15
C VAL A 75 1.67 12.25 -9.62
N ARG A 76 0.65 12.94 -10.11
CA ARG A 76 0.06 12.69 -11.42
C ARG A 76 1.07 12.68 -12.57
N ALA A 77 2.04 13.59 -12.54
CA ALA A 77 3.08 13.69 -13.58
C ALA A 77 4.02 12.47 -13.65
N TRP A 78 4.06 11.66 -12.58
CA TRP A 78 4.91 10.48 -12.46
C TRP A 78 4.13 9.16 -12.46
N GLN A 79 2.82 9.20 -12.62
CA GLN A 79 2.01 8.00 -12.77
C GLN A 79 2.31 7.26 -14.07
N ARG A 80 2.07 5.94 -14.08
CA ARG A 80 2.32 5.03 -15.23
C ARG A 80 3.78 4.99 -15.69
N ARG A 81 4.71 5.36 -14.81
CA ARG A 81 6.17 5.30 -15.04
C ARG A 81 6.86 4.28 -14.13
N GLY A 82 6.12 3.33 -13.53
CA GLY A 82 6.68 2.28 -12.68
C GLY A 82 6.96 2.70 -11.23
N VAL A 83 6.71 3.96 -10.83
CA VAL A 83 6.98 4.45 -9.47
C VAL A 83 6.18 3.69 -8.41
N ALA A 84 4.87 3.47 -8.67
CA ALA A 84 4.01 2.73 -7.75
C ALA A 84 4.47 1.28 -7.61
N ALA A 85 4.87 0.63 -8.72
CA ALA A 85 5.42 -0.73 -8.69
C ALA A 85 6.69 -0.81 -7.85
N ALA A 86 7.62 0.13 -8.02
CA ALA A 86 8.85 0.18 -7.23
C ALA A 86 8.56 0.32 -5.73
N LEU A 87 7.60 1.18 -5.35
CA LEU A 87 7.18 1.36 -3.97
C LEU A 87 6.53 0.09 -3.38
N VAL A 88 5.63 -0.59 -4.14
CA VAL A 88 5.01 -1.84 -3.71
C VAL A 88 6.05 -2.93 -3.47
N HIS A 89 6.94 -3.15 -4.45
CA HIS A 89 8.00 -4.15 -4.32
C HIS A 89 8.95 -3.84 -3.16
N HIS A 90 9.27 -2.56 -2.93
CA HIS A 90 10.09 -2.18 -1.78
C HIS A 90 9.44 -2.59 -0.45
N ILE A 91 8.13 -2.39 -0.30
CA ILE A 91 7.41 -2.83 0.91
C ILE A 91 7.36 -4.36 1.01
N GLN A 92 7.19 -5.07 -0.11
CA GLN A 92 7.21 -6.54 -0.13
C GLN A 92 8.57 -7.16 0.26
N GLN A 93 9.64 -6.40 0.14
CA GLN A 93 11.00 -6.82 0.56
C GLN A 93 11.26 -6.57 2.06
N GLN A 94 10.39 -5.82 2.76
CA GLN A 94 10.56 -5.61 4.19
C GLN A 94 10.39 -6.93 4.96
N PRO A 95 11.27 -7.22 5.94
CA PRO A 95 11.08 -8.38 6.79
C PRO A 95 9.83 -8.20 7.65
N GLY A 96 9.00 -9.23 7.74
CA GLY A 96 7.81 -9.16 8.56
C GLY A 96 6.74 -10.17 8.16
N PRO A 97 5.57 -10.08 8.81
CA PRO A 97 4.43 -10.92 8.49
C PRO A 97 3.87 -10.61 7.09
N PRO A 98 3.03 -11.50 6.55
CA PRO A 98 2.31 -11.26 5.32
C PRO A 98 1.63 -9.89 5.29
N LEU A 99 1.61 -9.26 4.12
CA LEU A 99 1.05 -7.92 3.97
C LEU A 99 -0.45 -7.96 3.70
N TRP A 100 -1.13 -6.99 4.24
CA TRP A 100 -2.52 -6.67 3.96
C TRP A 100 -2.61 -5.30 3.32
N LEU A 101 -3.69 -5.03 2.61
CA LEU A 101 -4.04 -3.69 2.16
C LEU A 101 -5.55 -3.53 2.03
N MET A 102 -5.97 -2.28 2.03
CA MET A 102 -7.33 -1.86 1.71
C MET A 102 -7.27 -0.87 0.55
N CYS A 103 -8.11 -1.07 -0.44
CA CYS A 103 -8.23 -0.15 -1.57
C CYS A 103 -9.67 -0.05 -2.07
N GLY A 104 -9.97 0.97 -2.87
CA GLY A 104 -11.20 0.98 -3.64
C GLY A 104 -11.23 -0.24 -4.57
N ARG A 105 -12.37 -0.92 -4.67
CA ARG A 105 -12.52 -2.14 -5.47
C ARG A 105 -12.00 -2.03 -6.92
N PRO A 106 -12.12 -0.89 -7.62
CA PRO A 106 -11.54 -0.72 -8.96
C PRO A 106 -10.01 -0.80 -9.02
N LEU A 107 -9.31 -0.63 -7.89
CA LEU A 107 -7.85 -0.75 -7.81
C LEU A 107 -7.36 -2.18 -7.54
N ALA A 108 -8.23 -3.12 -7.22
CA ALA A 108 -7.84 -4.50 -6.95
C ALA A 108 -7.05 -5.15 -8.10
N PRO A 109 -7.37 -4.95 -9.40
CA PRO A 109 -6.56 -5.48 -10.50
C PRO A 109 -5.12 -4.97 -10.49
N PHE A 110 -4.90 -3.71 -10.09
CA PHE A 110 -3.54 -3.16 -9.96
C PHE A 110 -2.73 -3.92 -8.90
N TYR A 111 -3.29 -4.23 -7.75
CA TYR A 111 -2.58 -4.95 -6.70
C TYR A 111 -2.42 -6.44 -6.98
N ARG A 112 -3.32 -7.05 -7.76
CA ARG A 112 -3.19 -8.45 -8.17
C ARG A 112 -1.91 -8.73 -8.95
N GLN A 113 -1.43 -7.80 -9.76
CA GLN A 113 -0.16 -7.97 -10.51
C GLN A 113 1.07 -8.12 -9.59
N PHE A 114 0.96 -7.72 -8.32
CA PHE A 114 2.00 -7.89 -7.29
C PHE A 114 1.74 -9.11 -6.38
N GLY A 115 0.80 -9.97 -6.74
CA GLY A 115 0.49 -11.19 -5.98
C GLY A 115 -0.46 -10.99 -4.79
N PHE A 116 -1.10 -9.82 -4.67
CA PHE A 116 -2.16 -9.63 -3.67
C PHE A 116 -3.44 -10.35 -4.10
N LEU A 117 -4.03 -11.09 -3.18
CA LEU A 117 -5.26 -11.86 -3.36
C LEU A 117 -6.41 -11.17 -2.64
N LEU A 118 -7.56 -11.10 -3.29
CA LEU A 118 -8.77 -10.57 -2.67
C LEU A 118 -9.25 -11.51 -1.56
N VAL A 119 -9.61 -10.94 -0.42
CA VAL A 119 -10.18 -11.69 0.73
C VAL A 119 -11.59 -11.17 0.96
N ASP A 120 -12.59 -12.01 0.61
CA ASP A 120 -13.99 -11.66 0.79
C ASP A 120 -14.56 -12.22 2.10
N ASP A 121 -14.02 -13.35 2.60
CA ASP A 121 -14.46 -13.95 3.86
C ASP A 121 -13.85 -13.21 5.08
N PRO A 122 -14.66 -12.58 5.93
CA PRO A 122 -14.17 -11.93 7.15
C PRO A 122 -13.46 -12.88 8.12
N ALA A 123 -13.74 -14.19 8.09
CA ALA A 123 -13.07 -15.16 8.93
C ALA A 123 -11.56 -15.27 8.63
N GLY A 124 -11.17 -15.06 7.38
CA GLY A 124 -9.77 -15.05 6.94
C GLY A 124 -9.02 -13.76 7.23
N MET A 125 -9.66 -12.73 7.79
CA MET A 125 -9.06 -11.41 8.00
C MET A 125 -8.55 -11.24 9.43
N PRO A 126 -7.41 -10.51 9.63
CA PRO A 126 -7.02 -10.03 10.94
C PRO A 126 -8.10 -9.14 11.57
N PRO A 127 -8.17 -9.04 12.90
CA PRO A 127 -9.19 -8.28 13.63
C PRO A 127 -9.35 -6.83 13.15
N TYR A 128 -8.25 -6.15 12.82
CA TYR A 128 -8.28 -4.77 12.33
C TYR A 128 -9.08 -4.67 11.01
N PHE A 129 -8.73 -5.47 10.00
CA PHE A 129 -9.37 -5.43 8.67
C PHE A 129 -10.81 -5.89 8.73
N ARG A 130 -11.11 -6.93 9.52
CA ARG A 130 -12.48 -7.41 9.77
C ARG A 130 -13.37 -6.31 10.35
N ARG A 131 -12.84 -5.52 11.30
CA ARG A 131 -13.56 -4.39 11.91
C ARG A 131 -13.87 -3.31 10.88
N ILE A 132 -12.89 -2.93 10.07
CA ILE A 132 -13.07 -1.93 9.00
C ILE A 132 -14.11 -2.40 7.98
N GLN A 133 -14.01 -3.65 7.53
CA GLN A 133 -14.98 -4.23 6.59
C GLN A 133 -16.41 -4.18 7.13
N ARG A 134 -16.61 -4.51 8.40
CA ARG A 134 -17.93 -4.42 9.05
C ARG A 134 -18.47 -2.99 9.08
N LEU A 135 -17.62 -2.02 9.44
CA LEU A 135 -18.01 -0.61 9.46
C LEU A 135 -18.42 -0.12 8.06
N VAL A 136 -17.60 -0.39 7.05
CA VAL A 136 -17.90 -0.01 5.67
C VAL A 136 -19.17 -0.72 5.19
N GLY A 137 -19.34 -2.00 5.50
CA GLY A 137 -20.54 -2.78 5.14
C GLY A 137 -21.84 -2.22 5.75
N LEU A 138 -21.79 -1.66 6.96
CA LEU A 138 -22.96 -1.01 7.59
C LEU A 138 -23.41 0.24 6.82
N PHE A 139 -22.45 1.01 6.30
CA PHE A 139 -22.75 2.22 5.51
C PHE A 139 -23.10 1.89 4.05
N SER A 140 -22.60 0.76 3.52
CA SER A 140 -22.77 0.37 2.11
C SER A 140 -24.03 -0.48 1.85
N ARG A 141 -24.79 -0.87 2.86
CA ARG A 141 -26.06 -1.64 2.72
C ARG A 141 -27.13 -0.93 1.88
N ARG A 142 -26.92 0.35 1.55
CA ARG A 142 -27.75 1.15 0.65
C ARG A 142 -27.25 1.21 -0.80
N ALA A 143 -26.08 0.63 -1.09
CA ALA A 143 -25.52 0.61 -2.43
C ALA A 143 -25.75 -0.76 -3.08
N GLU A 144 -26.44 -0.79 -4.20
CA GLU A 144 -26.83 -1.99 -4.95
C GLU A 144 -25.65 -2.82 -5.55
N HIS A 145 -24.40 -2.40 -5.33
CA HIS A 145 -23.20 -2.93 -6.01
C HIS A 145 -22.13 -3.53 -5.08
N GLY A 146 -22.49 -4.01 -3.89
CA GLY A 146 -21.54 -4.61 -2.95
C GLY A 146 -20.63 -3.60 -2.25
N SER A 147 -19.65 -4.07 -1.46
CA SER A 147 -18.71 -3.20 -0.74
C SER A 147 -17.81 -2.44 -1.72
N PRO A 148 -17.71 -1.09 -1.62
CA PRO A 148 -16.79 -0.30 -2.43
C PRO A 148 -15.32 -0.56 -2.06
N LEU A 149 -15.07 -1.22 -0.92
CA LEU A 149 -13.75 -1.53 -0.39
C LEU A 149 -13.35 -2.96 -0.74
N ALA A 150 -12.12 -3.12 -1.21
CA ALA A 150 -11.44 -4.41 -1.35
C ALA A 150 -10.40 -4.55 -0.24
N ILE A 151 -10.40 -5.69 0.45
CA ILE A 151 -9.34 -6.10 1.36
C ILE A 151 -8.55 -7.18 0.66
N MET A 152 -7.24 -7.01 0.62
CA MET A 152 -6.34 -7.90 -0.10
C MET A 152 -5.18 -8.35 0.79
N HIS A 153 -4.68 -9.55 0.51
CA HIS A 153 -3.62 -10.20 1.26
C HIS A 153 -2.51 -10.67 0.32
N TRP A 154 -1.28 -10.34 0.64
CA TRP A 154 -0.08 -10.90 0.02
C TRP A 154 0.58 -11.89 1.00
N PRO A 155 0.59 -13.20 0.69
CA PRO A 155 1.07 -14.23 1.61
C PRO A 155 2.60 -14.27 1.76
N GLY A 156 3.31 -13.44 1.02
CA GLY A 156 4.76 -13.49 0.91
C GLY A 156 5.22 -14.02 -0.45
N PRO A 157 6.53 -14.05 -0.70
CA PRO A 157 7.06 -14.64 -1.91
C PRO A 157 6.68 -16.12 -1.95
N THR A 158 6.12 -16.57 -3.07
CA THR A 158 5.84 -17.99 -3.28
C THR A 158 7.19 -18.71 -3.28
N SER A 159 7.48 -19.44 -2.21
CA SER A 159 8.58 -20.41 -2.24
C SER A 159 8.17 -21.47 -3.26
N LEU A 160 8.82 -21.44 -4.43
CA LEU A 160 8.77 -22.59 -5.34
C LEU A 160 9.23 -23.81 -4.55
N PRO A 161 8.50 -24.93 -4.58
CA PRO A 161 8.98 -26.14 -3.95
C PRO A 161 10.33 -26.48 -4.59
N ALA A 162 11.34 -26.69 -3.74
CA ALA A 162 12.61 -27.18 -4.18
C ALA A 162 12.39 -28.54 -4.86
N THR A 163 12.61 -28.60 -6.17
CA THR A 163 12.70 -29.84 -6.94
C THR A 163 14.03 -30.55 -6.64
#